data_06a642a22408710657d9e607d582fb4d
#
_entry.id   06a642a22408710657d9e607d582fb4d
#
_cell.length_a   1.000
_cell.length_b   1.000
_cell.length_c   1.000
_cell.angle_alpha   90.00
_cell.angle_beta   90.00
_cell.angle_gamma   90.00
#
_symmetry.space_group_name_H-M   'P 1'
#
loop_
_entity.id
_entity.type
_entity.pdbx_description
1 polymer ?
#
loop_
_entity_poly.entity_id
_entity_poly.type
_entity_poly.pdbx_seq_one_letter_code
_entity_poly.pdbx_strand_id
1 'polypeptide(L)'
;GTYKVKVTSNPSDKLEFEKPTFYGDKDKIVIKAGETTRTAIECFLTCVKVTSKFTKPVQDKFASCVAKVSDATGSYLEYDMQETRAGYFQPGYLLVDLTLTNKEGYSIWWIAVKITQEWISI
;
A
#
# COMPACT_ATOMS: atom_id res chain seq x y z
N GLY A 1 23.87 -28.41 8.21
CA GLY A 1 22.49 -28.68 7.84
C GLY A 1 22.03 -27.89 6.65
N THR A 2 20.82 -28.17 6.24
CA THR A 2 20.15 -27.45 5.13
C THR A 2 19.02 -26.60 5.70
N TYR A 3 18.98 -25.35 5.30
CA TYR A 3 18.07 -24.35 5.89
C TYR A 3 17.29 -23.61 4.83
N LYS A 4 16.14 -23.10 5.23
CA LYS A 4 15.35 -22.14 4.48
C LYS A 4 15.36 -20.80 5.22
N VAL A 5 15.58 -19.70 4.50
CA VAL A 5 15.57 -18.35 5.06
C VAL A 5 14.44 -17.56 4.43
N LYS A 6 13.67 -16.88 5.26
CA LYS A 6 12.62 -15.96 4.84
C LYS A 6 12.95 -14.56 5.33
N VAL A 7 12.74 -13.57 4.49
CA VAL A 7 13.00 -12.17 4.80
C VAL A 7 11.71 -11.37 4.56
N THR A 8 11.32 -10.56 5.53
CA THR A 8 10.20 -9.63 5.39
C THR A 8 10.56 -8.28 6.01
N SER A 9 10.21 -7.19 5.33
CA SER A 9 10.54 -5.84 5.79
C SER A 9 9.53 -5.28 6.79
N ASN A 10 8.32 -5.83 6.85
CA ASN A 10 7.26 -5.36 7.74
C ASN A 10 6.56 -6.56 8.39
N PRO A 11 7.17 -7.15 9.42
CA PRO A 11 6.62 -8.35 10.07
C PRO A 11 5.31 -8.11 10.81
N SER A 12 4.95 -6.87 11.15
CA SER A 12 3.71 -6.55 11.83
C SER A 12 2.49 -6.45 10.90
N ASP A 13 2.70 -6.37 9.59
CA ASP A 13 1.66 -6.19 8.55
C ASP A 13 0.71 -5.00 8.81
N LYS A 14 1.15 -4.04 9.60
CA LYS A 14 0.33 -2.88 9.92
C LYS A 14 0.27 -1.93 8.74
N LEU A 15 -0.95 -1.52 8.36
CA LEU A 15 -1.16 -0.57 7.28
C LEU A 15 -0.82 0.84 7.74
N GLU A 16 0.23 1.42 7.16
CA GLU A 16 0.67 2.79 7.41
C GLU A 16 1.20 3.41 6.12
N PHE A 17 1.20 4.75 6.07
CA PHE A 17 1.86 5.45 4.97
C PHE A 17 3.37 5.21 4.98
N GLU A 18 3.97 5.13 3.78
CA GLU A 18 5.41 4.98 3.57
C GLU A 18 6.02 3.70 4.16
N LYS A 19 5.21 2.65 4.37
CA LYS A 19 5.68 1.36 4.88
C LYS A 19 5.39 0.22 3.91
N PRO A 20 6.23 0.05 2.87
CA PRO A 20 6.09 -1.07 1.95
C PRO A 20 6.45 -2.40 2.62
N THR A 21 5.82 -3.46 2.17
CA THR A 21 6.17 -4.82 2.56
C THR A 21 6.90 -5.51 1.43
N PHE A 22 8.12 -5.95 1.70
CA PHE A 22 8.92 -6.77 0.80
C PHE A 22 9.07 -8.16 1.38
N TYR A 23 9.07 -9.15 0.53
CA TYR A 23 9.24 -10.54 0.92
C TYR A 23 10.23 -11.22 -0.02
N GLY A 24 11.06 -12.06 0.54
CA GLY A 24 11.92 -12.95 -0.22
C GLY A 24 12.22 -14.21 0.56
N ASP A 25 12.48 -15.30 -0.14
CA ASP A 25 12.93 -16.52 0.50
C ASP A 25 13.97 -17.23 -0.34
N LYS A 26 14.69 -18.11 0.30
CA LYS A 26 15.65 -19.01 -0.34
C LYS A 26 15.75 -20.27 0.49
N ASP A 27 15.53 -21.40 -0.14
CA ASP A 27 15.71 -22.71 0.50
C ASP A 27 17.01 -23.38 0.04
N LYS A 28 17.28 -24.54 0.61
CA LYS A 28 18.47 -25.34 0.32
C LYS A 28 19.80 -24.61 0.57
N ILE A 29 19.84 -23.79 1.61
CA ILE A 29 21.08 -23.16 2.06
C ILE A 29 21.82 -24.16 2.94
N VAL A 30 23.01 -24.56 2.50
CA VAL A 30 23.83 -25.53 3.22
C VAL A 30 24.81 -24.79 4.12
N ILE A 31 24.76 -25.08 5.42
CA ILE A 31 25.72 -24.54 6.40
C ILE A 31 26.58 -25.68 6.94
N LYS A 32 27.90 -25.49 6.87
CA LYS A 32 28.90 -26.43 7.35
C LYS A 32 29.64 -25.84 8.54
N ALA A 33 29.96 -26.69 9.50
CA ALA A 33 30.73 -26.30 10.69
C ALA A 33 32.09 -25.71 10.31
N GLY A 34 32.45 -24.59 10.94
CA GLY A 34 33.71 -23.91 10.74
C GLY A 34 33.81 -23.12 9.42
N GLU A 35 32.74 -23.04 8.65
CA GLU A 35 32.69 -22.27 7.39
C GLU A 35 31.67 -21.14 7.46
N THR A 36 31.95 -20.06 6.76
CA THR A 36 31.00 -18.94 6.58
C THR A 36 30.27 -19.12 5.26
N THR A 37 28.95 -19.21 5.32
CA THR A 37 28.09 -19.28 4.13
C THR A 37 27.47 -17.95 3.84
N ARG A 38 27.65 -17.44 2.61
CA ARG A 38 27.03 -16.20 2.13
C ARG A 38 25.94 -16.54 1.14
N THR A 39 24.82 -15.86 1.24
CA THR A 39 23.72 -16.02 0.30
C THR A 39 23.07 -14.69 0.03
N ALA A 40 22.56 -14.51 -1.19
CA ALA A 40 21.77 -13.35 -1.58
C ALA A 40 20.31 -13.78 -1.72
N ILE A 41 19.41 -12.98 -1.20
CA ILE A 41 17.96 -13.21 -1.26
C ILE A 41 17.32 -12.03 -1.97
N GLU A 42 16.65 -12.31 -3.09
CA GLU A 42 15.85 -11.31 -3.78
C GLU A 42 14.55 -11.10 -3.03
N CYS A 43 14.23 -9.83 -2.71
CA CYS A 43 12.99 -9.45 -2.07
C CYS A 43 12.13 -8.67 -3.06
N PHE A 44 10.85 -9.01 -3.09
CA PHE A 44 9.88 -8.40 -3.99
C PHE A 44 8.85 -7.62 -3.19
N LEU A 45 8.32 -6.56 -3.78
CA LEU A 45 7.21 -5.82 -3.21
C LEU A 45 5.96 -6.71 -3.24
N THR A 46 5.43 -7.02 -2.05
CA THR A 46 4.27 -7.90 -1.89
C THR A 46 3.00 -7.16 -1.53
N CYS A 47 2.95 -5.86 -1.81
CA CYS A 47 1.81 -5.01 -1.51
C CYS A 47 1.46 -4.16 -2.73
N VAL A 48 0.28 -3.52 -2.67
CA VAL A 48 -0.18 -2.59 -3.70
C VAL A 48 0.15 -1.17 -3.25
N LYS A 49 0.92 -0.45 -4.04
CA LYS A 49 1.26 0.95 -3.79
C LYS A 49 0.14 1.85 -4.29
N VAL A 50 -0.39 2.69 -3.41
CA VAL A 50 -1.44 3.66 -3.75
C VAL A 50 -0.99 5.06 -3.42
N THR A 51 -1.08 5.96 -4.40
CA THR A 51 -0.91 7.39 -4.23
C THR A 51 -2.14 8.11 -4.71
N SER A 52 -2.41 9.29 -4.18
CA SER A 52 -3.53 10.11 -4.61
C SER A 52 -3.04 11.37 -5.31
N LYS A 53 -3.79 11.80 -6.31
CA LYS A 53 -3.56 13.06 -6.98
C LYS A 53 -4.91 13.64 -7.39
N PHE A 54 -5.27 14.78 -6.81
CA PHE A 54 -6.45 15.51 -7.19
C PHE A 54 -6.06 16.59 -8.20
N THR A 55 -6.78 16.64 -9.32
CA THR A 55 -6.49 17.60 -10.38
C THR A 55 -6.83 19.02 -9.93
N LYS A 56 -6.22 20.01 -10.55
CA LYS A 56 -6.45 21.42 -10.21
C LYS A 56 -7.92 21.84 -10.30
N PRO A 57 -8.70 21.45 -11.35
CA PRO A 57 -10.13 21.78 -11.36
C PRO A 57 -10.90 21.23 -10.17
N VAL A 58 -10.56 20.04 -9.68
CA VAL A 58 -11.19 19.46 -8.48
C VAL A 58 -10.83 20.27 -7.23
N GLN A 59 -9.55 20.62 -7.08
CA GLN A 59 -9.09 21.42 -5.95
C GLN A 59 -9.73 22.81 -5.92
N ASP A 60 -10.00 23.41 -7.09
CA ASP A 60 -10.61 24.73 -7.20
C ASP A 60 -12.12 24.72 -6.91
N LYS A 61 -12.82 23.62 -7.24
CA LYS A 61 -14.27 23.51 -7.11
C LYS A 61 -14.75 23.02 -5.74
N PHE A 62 -13.91 22.24 -5.04
CA PHE A 62 -14.31 21.63 -3.78
C PHE A 62 -13.48 22.17 -2.61
N ALA A 63 -14.17 22.36 -1.49
CA ALA A 63 -13.50 22.79 -0.25
C ALA A 63 -12.65 21.67 0.34
N SER A 64 -13.11 20.43 0.22
CA SER A 64 -12.32 19.26 0.64
C SER A 64 -12.62 18.05 -0.24
N CYS A 65 -11.59 17.22 -0.42
CA CYS A 65 -11.69 15.93 -1.09
C CYS A 65 -10.94 14.92 -0.25
N VAL A 66 -11.59 13.82 0.09
CA VAL A 66 -10.98 12.73 0.86
C VAL A 66 -11.28 11.42 0.15
N ALA A 67 -10.22 10.66 -0.12
CA ALA A 67 -10.32 9.31 -0.63
C ALA A 67 -9.93 8.34 0.48
N LYS A 68 -10.88 7.56 0.95
CA LYS A 68 -10.64 6.47 1.90
C LYS A 68 -10.43 5.19 1.12
N VAL A 69 -9.22 4.65 1.18
CA VAL A 69 -8.85 3.43 0.49
C VAL A 69 -8.77 2.31 1.51
N SER A 70 -9.57 1.26 1.31
CA SER A 70 -9.65 0.11 2.21
C SER A 70 -9.22 -1.15 1.47
N ASP A 71 -8.54 -2.05 2.16
CA ASP A 71 -8.20 -3.37 1.64
C ASP A 71 -9.27 -4.41 2.02
N ALA A 72 -9.05 -5.66 1.59
CA ALA A 72 -9.99 -6.76 1.85
C ALA A 72 -10.11 -7.11 3.35
N THR A 73 -9.16 -6.70 4.18
CA THR A 73 -9.19 -6.94 5.63
C THR A 73 -9.97 -5.89 6.41
N GLY A 74 -10.34 -4.79 5.75
CA GLY A 74 -11.01 -3.65 6.37
C GLY A 74 -10.06 -2.57 6.87
N SER A 75 -8.76 -2.77 6.78
CA SER A 75 -7.77 -1.71 7.08
C SER A 75 -7.82 -0.63 6.02
N TYR A 76 -7.68 0.62 6.41
CA TYR A 76 -7.81 1.75 5.49
C TYR A 76 -6.84 2.88 5.78
N LEU A 77 -6.58 3.69 4.75
CA LEU A 77 -5.89 4.97 4.83
C LEU A 77 -6.73 6.03 4.15
N GLU A 78 -6.66 7.26 4.65
CA GLU A 78 -7.36 8.41 4.08
C GLU A 78 -6.37 9.34 3.38
N TYR A 79 -6.71 9.74 2.16
CA TYR A 79 -5.93 10.66 1.34
C TYR A 79 -6.73 11.94 1.15
N ASP A 80 -6.19 13.06 1.61
CA ASP A 80 -6.76 14.38 1.33
C ASP A 80 -6.05 15.05 0.14
N MET A 81 -6.40 16.30 -0.17
CA MET A 81 -5.81 17.02 -1.30
C MET A 81 -4.33 17.37 -1.10
N GLN A 82 -3.83 17.35 0.13
CA GLN A 82 -2.45 17.63 0.47
C GLN A 82 -1.62 16.37 0.70
N GLU A 83 -2.24 15.19 0.67
CA GLU A 83 -1.51 13.95 0.96
C GLU A 83 -0.59 13.58 -0.21
N THR A 84 0.70 13.48 0.08
CA THR A 84 1.73 13.14 -0.90
C THR A 84 2.38 11.78 -0.65
N ARG A 85 2.09 11.16 0.50
CA ARG A 85 2.69 9.88 0.88
C ARG A 85 1.98 8.73 0.19
N ALA A 86 2.73 7.67 -0.06
CA ALA A 86 2.17 6.44 -0.60
C ALA A 86 1.71 5.51 0.53
N GLY A 87 0.55 4.87 0.36
CA GLY A 87 0.10 3.78 1.19
C GLY A 87 0.39 2.44 0.50
N TYR A 88 0.69 1.42 1.28
CA TYR A 88 1.01 0.09 0.77
C TYR A 88 0.04 -0.92 1.36
N PHE A 89 -0.87 -1.40 0.53
CA PHE A 89 -1.99 -2.23 0.93
C PHE A 89 -1.71 -3.70 0.67
N GLN A 90 -2.39 -4.58 1.41
CA GLN A 90 -2.33 -6.00 1.14
C GLN A 90 -2.86 -6.31 -0.27
N PRO A 91 -2.27 -7.29 -0.99
CA PRO A 91 -2.77 -7.69 -2.30
C PRO A 91 -4.22 -8.15 -2.24
N GLY A 92 -4.95 -7.89 -3.29
CA GLY A 92 -6.36 -8.19 -3.39
C GLY A 92 -7.13 -7.00 -3.96
N TYR A 93 -8.43 -6.96 -3.72
CA TYR A 93 -9.21 -5.82 -4.15
C TYR A 93 -9.10 -4.66 -3.15
N LEU A 94 -9.22 -3.46 -3.67
CA LEU A 94 -9.28 -2.24 -2.89
C LEU A 94 -10.63 -1.56 -3.12
N LEU A 95 -11.17 -0.98 -2.06
CA LEU A 95 -12.36 -0.15 -2.13
C LEU A 95 -11.95 1.31 -1.93
N VAL A 96 -12.46 2.18 -2.77
CA VAL A 96 -12.20 3.62 -2.66
C VAL A 96 -13.52 4.33 -2.39
N ASP A 97 -13.62 4.95 -1.22
CA ASP A 97 -14.73 5.82 -0.86
C ASP A 97 -14.28 7.27 -1.04
N LEU A 98 -14.83 7.95 -2.01
CA LEU A 98 -14.47 9.33 -2.33
C LEU A 98 -15.53 10.26 -1.77
N THR A 99 -15.13 11.18 -0.90
CA THR A 99 -15.99 12.22 -0.35
C THR A 99 -15.53 13.58 -0.85
N LEU A 100 -16.40 14.26 -1.57
CA LEU A 100 -16.17 15.61 -2.09
C LEU A 100 -17.11 16.57 -1.39
N THR A 101 -16.57 17.60 -0.76
CA THR A 101 -17.34 18.64 -0.09
C THR A 101 -17.15 19.94 -0.87
N ASN A 102 -18.25 20.55 -1.34
CA ASN A 102 -18.18 21.81 -2.05
C ASN A 102 -17.98 22.98 -1.09
N LYS A 103 -17.75 24.18 -1.64
CA LYS A 103 -17.50 25.39 -0.83
C LYS A 103 -18.72 25.87 -0.05
N GLU A 104 -19.90 25.34 -0.34
CA GLU A 104 -21.15 25.65 0.37
C GLU A 104 -21.43 24.66 1.51
N GLY A 105 -20.59 23.62 1.68
CA GLY A 105 -20.72 22.64 2.74
C GLY A 105 -21.49 21.38 2.37
N TYR A 106 -21.94 21.22 1.14
CA TYR A 106 -22.62 20.00 0.69
C TYR A 106 -21.59 18.95 0.28
N SER A 107 -21.83 17.72 0.69
CA SER A 107 -20.95 16.59 0.41
C SER A 107 -21.57 15.62 -0.57
N ILE A 108 -20.74 15.11 -1.49
CA ILE A 108 -21.06 14.02 -2.39
C ILE A 108 -20.02 12.92 -2.14
N TRP A 109 -20.47 11.66 -2.04
CA TRP A 109 -19.54 10.55 -1.89
C TRP A 109 -19.81 9.46 -2.93
N TRP A 110 -18.76 8.80 -3.35
CA TRP A 110 -18.81 7.67 -4.29
C TRP A 110 -18.03 6.51 -3.75
N ILE A 111 -18.48 5.30 -4.09
CA ILE A 111 -17.73 4.07 -3.85
C ILE A 111 -17.22 3.58 -5.19
N ALA A 112 -15.91 3.60 -5.38
CA ALA A 112 -15.27 3.02 -6.54
C ALA A 112 -14.74 1.63 -6.21
N VAL A 113 -14.91 0.71 -7.13
CA VAL A 113 -14.83 -0.72 -6.90
C VAL A 113 -13.51 -1.29 -7.39
N LYS A 114 -12.96 -2.26 -6.62
CA LYS A 114 -12.09 -3.34 -7.09
C LYS A 114 -10.94 -2.92 -8.01
N ILE A 115 -9.87 -2.51 -7.43
CA ILE A 115 -8.66 -2.20 -8.18
C ILE A 115 -7.61 -3.26 -7.83
N THR A 116 -7.06 -3.94 -8.85
CA THR A 116 -6.11 -5.04 -8.71
C THR A 116 -4.75 -4.71 -9.33
N GLN A 117 -4.38 -3.44 -9.40
CA GLN A 117 -3.11 -2.99 -9.96
C GLN A 117 -2.04 -2.86 -8.88
N GLU A 118 -0.78 -2.99 -9.26
CA GLU A 118 0.36 -2.84 -8.35
C GLU A 118 0.50 -1.42 -7.81
N TRP A 119 0.00 -0.43 -8.55
CA TRP A 119 -0.06 0.95 -8.10
C TRP A 119 -1.31 1.64 -8.64
N ILE A 120 -1.82 2.60 -7.87
CA ILE A 120 -3.04 3.34 -8.21
C ILE A 120 -2.80 4.81 -7.92
N SER A 121 -3.21 5.66 -8.85
CA SER A 121 -3.27 7.10 -8.66
C SER A 121 -4.73 7.55 -8.74
N ILE A 122 -5.16 8.27 -7.74
CA ILE A 122 -6.53 8.78 -7.66
C ILE A 122 -6.59 10.22 -8.16
#